data_9f8ecb4bf894c14275b24284a5600591
#
_entry.id   9f8ecb4bf894c14275b24284a5600591
#
_cell.length_a   1.000
_cell.length_b   1.000
_cell.length_c   1.000
_cell.angle_alpha   90.00
_cell.angle_beta   90.00
_cell.angle_gamma   90.00
#
_symmetry.space_group_name_H-M   'P 1'
#
loop_
_entity.id
_entity.type
_entity.pdbx_description
1 polymer ?
#
loop_
_entity_poly.entity_id
_entity_poly.type
_entity_poly.pdbx_seq_one_letter_code
_entity_poly.pdbx_strand_id
1 'polypeptide(L)'
;VFQETYNSDKYETLHLKGHKRVFPYRFNTQERAVIGGMRGVGFAALLGLDDFRKDALATGYHAYLIQKKYPHAEIALSCPRLRPIINNDKINPMDVHEAQLLQVVCAYRIFMPFASITISTRECARVRDNMIKIAATKISAGVSVGIGEHLGDETKKGDEQFEISDTRSVDEVYNAIIELGLWPVMSDYIYV
;
A
#
# COMPACT_ATOMS: atom_id res chain seq x y z
N VAL A 1 0.78 -7.21 5.60
CA VAL A 1 2.11 -6.92 6.14
C VAL A 1 3.03 -6.52 5.00
N PHE A 2 3.42 -5.24 4.91
CA PHE A 2 4.26 -4.75 3.82
C PHE A 2 5.75 -4.97 4.11
N GLN A 3 6.53 -5.20 3.04
CA GLN A 3 7.97 -5.45 3.13
C GLN A 3 8.76 -4.19 3.50
N GLU A 4 8.25 -3.02 3.22
CA GLU A 4 8.86 -1.70 3.36
C GLU A 4 9.95 -1.46 2.29
N THR A 5 11.05 -2.17 2.28
CA THR A 5 12.06 -2.22 1.20
C THR A 5 12.55 -3.65 1.00
N TYR A 6 12.97 -3.98 -0.21
CA TYR A 6 13.56 -5.27 -0.56
C TYR A 6 15.10 -5.25 -0.47
N ASN A 7 15.70 -4.10 -0.19
CA ASN A 7 17.12 -4.00 0.12
C ASN A 7 17.35 -4.41 1.58
N SER A 8 17.92 -5.62 1.81
CA SER A 8 18.16 -6.17 3.15
C SER A 8 19.06 -5.29 4.00
N ASP A 9 20.13 -4.73 3.41
CA ASP A 9 21.10 -3.90 4.13
C ASP A 9 20.44 -2.59 4.58
N LYS A 10 19.67 -1.97 3.69
CA LYS A 10 18.89 -0.78 4.03
C LYS A 10 17.83 -1.10 5.07
N TYR A 11 17.15 -2.25 4.96
CA TYR A 11 16.14 -2.70 5.89
C TYR A 11 16.70 -2.82 7.32
N GLU A 12 17.88 -3.39 7.49
CA GLU A 12 18.54 -3.54 8.80
C GLU A 12 18.88 -2.20 9.43
N THR A 13 19.23 -1.19 8.64
CA THR A 13 19.50 0.16 9.17
C THR A 13 18.25 0.89 9.65
N LEU A 14 17.07 0.52 9.15
CA LEU A 14 15.79 1.17 9.46
C LEU A 14 15.02 0.44 10.58
N HIS A 15 15.15 -0.87 10.68
CA HIS A 15 14.37 -1.71 11.59
C HIS A 15 15.24 -2.28 12.72
N LEU A 16 15.62 -1.41 13.65
CA LEU A 16 16.60 -1.75 14.71
C LEU A 16 16.02 -2.64 15.81
N LYS A 17 14.70 -2.59 16.05
CA LYS A 17 14.02 -3.29 17.16
C LYS A 17 12.63 -3.76 16.75
N GLY A 18 12.04 -4.65 17.55
CA GLY A 18 10.68 -5.13 17.40
C GLY A 18 10.52 -6.27 16.39
N HIS A 19 9.28 -6.66 16.16
CA HIS A 19 8.94 -7.82 15.31
C HIS A 19 9.31 -7.64 13.82
N LYS A 20 9.45 -6.41 13.35
CA LYS A 20 9.86 -6.11 11.98
C LYS A 20 11.35 -6.34 11.73
N ARG A 21 12.19 -6.47 12.75
CA ARG A 21 13.65 -6.49 12.61
C ARG A 21 14.19 -7.59 11.70
N VAL A 22 13.57 -8.76 11.70
CA VAL A 22 14.09 -9.94 11.01
C VAL A 22 13.63 -9.95 9.56
N PHE A 23 14.48 -9.51 8.64
CA PHE A 23 14.17 -9.39 7.21
C PHE A 23 13.66 -10.69 6.58
N PRO A 24 14.31 -11.87 6.69
CA PRO A 24 13.80 -13.09 6.09
C PRO A 24 12.43 -13.52 6.63
N TYR A 25 12.19 -13.30 7.91
CA TYR A 25 10.89 -13.59 8.52
C TYR A 25 9.79 -12.68 7.97
N ARG A 26 10.11 -11.40 7.77
CA ARG A 26 9.20 -10.42 7.17
C ARG A 26 8.92 -10.77 5.72
N PHE A 27 9.96 -11.04 4.94
CA PHE A 27 9.86 -11.39 3.53
C PHE A 27 8.95 -12.60 3.27
N ASN A 28 9.04 -13.62 4.09
CA ASN A 28 8.23 -14.84 3.95
C ASN A 28 6.82 -14.75 4.58
N THR A 29 6.37 -13.56 5.01
CA THR A 29 5.09 -13.45 5.74
C THR A 29 3.89 -13.75 4.86
N GLN A 30 3.86 -13.28 3.62
CA GLN A 30 2.76 -13.52 2.70
C GLN A 30 2.65 -15.02 2.36
N GLU A 31 3.77 -15.68 2.12
CA GLU A 31 3.76 -17.12 1.87
C GLU A 31 3.24 -17.91 3.06
N ARG A 32 3.71 -17.61 4.27
CA ARG A 32 3.19 -18.24 5.50
C ARG A 32 1.69 -18.00 5.68
N ALA A 33 1.20 -16.80 5.32
CA ALA A 33 -0.23 -16.48 5.41
C ALA A 33 -1.05 -17.35 4.45
N VAL A 34 -0.61 -17.54 3.21
CA VAL A 34 -1.25 -18.43 2.23
C VAL A 34 -1.21 -19.88 2.71
N ILE A 35 -0.08 -20.37 3.20
CA ILE A 35 0.05 -21.72 3.78
C ILE A 35 -0.89 -21.89 4.98
N GLY A 36 -1.09 -20.83 5.78
CA GLY A 36 -2.04 -20.80 6.90
C GLY A 36 -3.51 -20.69 6.50
N GLY A 37 -3.84 -20.71 5.19
CA GLY A 37 -5.20 -20.72 4.67
C GLY A 37 -5.81 -19.35 4.39
N MET A 38 -5.02 -18.27 4.37
CA MET A 38 -5.53 -16.96 3.94
C MET A 38 -5.87 -16.97 2.44
N ARG A 39 -7.08 -16.50 2.10
CA ARG A 39 -7.57 -16.39 0.73
C ARG A 39 -6.72 -15.44 -0.11
N GLY A 40 -6.31 -14.31 0.45
CA GLY A 40 -5.58 -13.29 -0.27
C GLY A 40 -4.46 -12.66 0.55
N VAL A 41 -3.44 -12.18 -0.15
CA VAL A 41 -2.26 -11.53 0.44
C VAL A 41 -1.89 -10.26 -0.30
N GLY A 42 -1.42 -9.27 0.48
CA GLY A 42 -1.03 -7.97 -0.05
C GLY A 42 0.49 -7.77 -0.04
N PHE A 43 0.98 -7.14 -1.10
CA PHE A 43 2.39 -6.81 -1.29
C PHE A 43 2.57 -5.31 -1.44
N ALA A 44 3.59 -4.76 -0.81
CA ALA A 44 4.04 -3.40 -1.01
C ALA A 44 5.45 -3.18 -0.50
N ALA A 45 6.17 -2.28 -1.15
CA ALA A 45 7.27 -1.53 -0.58
C ALA A 45 6.81 -0.11 -0.28
N LEU A 46 7.44 0.57 0.67
CA LEU A 46 7.27 2.00 0.92
C LEU A 46 8.22 2.74 -0.03
N LEU A 47 7.71 3.15 -1.18
CA LEU A 47 8.49 3.72 -2.27
C LEU A 47 9.17 5.02 -1.81
N GLY A 48 10.49 5.06 -1.92
CA GLY A 48 11.34 6.16 -1.47
C GLY A 48 12.15 5.88 -0.20
N LEU A 49 12.01 4.71 0.42
CA LEU A 49 12.95 4.26 1.47
C LEU A 49 14.31 3.89 0.88
N ASP A 50 14.32 3.31 -0.30
CA ASP A 50 15.49 2.99 -1.12
C ASP A 50 15.16 3.28 -2.60
N ASP A 51 15.94 2.77 -3.53
CA ASP A 51 15.67 2.87 -4.98
C ASP A 51 14.26 2.33 -5.29
N PHE A 52 13.33 3.24 -5.57
CA PHE A 52 11.92 2.88 -5.76
C PHE A 52 11.67 1.96 -6.95
N ARG A 53 12.54 1.99 -7.98
CA ARG A 53 12.41 1.12 -9.16
C ARG A 53 12.74 -0.31 -8.81
N LYS A 54 13.81 -0.51 -8.03
CA LYS A 54 14.20 -1.84 -7.54
C LYS A 54 13.16 -2.39 -6.58
N ASP A 55 12.68 -1.57 -5.65
CA ASP A 55 11.63 -1.96 -4.70
C ASP A 55 10.30 -2.28 -5.41
N ALA A 56 9.90 -1.48 -6.41
CA ALA A 56 8.71 -1.75 -7.20
C ALA A 56 8.85 -3.06 -8.00
N LEU A 57 9.97 -3.25 -8.70
CA LEU A 57 10.24 -4.50 -9.43
C LEU A 57 10.21 -5.71 -8.50
N ALA A 58 10.90 -5.65 -7.38
CA ALA A 58 10.97 -6.74 -6.41
C ALA A 58 9.59 -7.04 -5.80
N THR A 59 8.79 -6.02 -5.50
CA THR A 59 7.41 -6.19 -5.02
C THR A 59 6.55 -6.95 -6.04
N GLY A 60 6.54 -6.50 -7.29
CA GLY A 60 5.78 -7.15 -8.35
C GLY A 60 6.25 -8.59 -8.61
N TYR A 61 7.56 -8.80 -8.63
CA TYR A 61 8.14 -10.12 -8.86
C TYR A 61 7.86 -11.09 -7.69
N HIS A 62 7.94 -10.62 -6.45
CA HIS A 62 7.56 -11.41 -5.27
C HIS A 62 6.07 -11.82 -5.33
N ALA A 63 5.19 -10.88 -5.63
CA ALA A 63 3.76 -11.14 -5.81
C ALA A 63 3.51 -12.19 -6.92
N TYR A 64 4.17 -12.05 -8.06
CA TYR A 64 4.09 -12.99 -9.19
C TYR A 64 4.56 -14.39 -8.79
N LEU A 65 5.69 -14.53 -8.08
CA LEU A 65 6.18 -15.83 -7.64
C LEU A 65 5.24 -16.52 -6.67
N ILE A 66 4.63 -15.77 -5.74
CA ILE A 66 3.62 -16.31 -4.82
C ILE A 66 2.38 -16.75 -5.60
N GLN A 67 1.87 -15.96 -6.54
CA GLN A 67 0.72 -16.35 -7.36
C GLN A 67 1.01 -17.58 -8.23
N LYS A 68 2.22 -17.66 -8.79
CA LYS A 68 2.64 -18.84 -9.57
C LYS A 68 2.69 -20.11 -8.71
N LYS A 69 3.15 -19.99 -7.47
CA LYS A 69 3.25 -21.12 -6.54
C LYS A 69 1.90 -21.50 -5.92
N TYR A 70 1.03 -20.50 -5.69
CA TYR A 70 -0.28 -20.63 -5.08
C TYR A 70 -1.35 -19.97 -5.96
N PRO A 71 -1.78 -20.62 -7.07
CA PRO A 71 -2.69 -20.02 -8.05
C PRO A 71 -4.06 -19.62 -7.48
N HIS A 72 -4.48 -20.23 -6.37
CA HIS A 72 -5.73 -19.93 -5.67
C HIS A 72 -5.66 -18.67 -4.82
N ALA A 73 -4.46 -18.14 -4.55
CA ALA A 73 -4.31 -16.97 -3.70
C ALA A 73 -4.66 -15.68 -4.47
N GLU A 74 -5.50 -14.85 -3.88
CA GLU A 74 -5.77 -13.51 -4.40
C GLU A 74 -4.58 -12.59 -4.11
N ILE A 75 -4.12 -11.88 -5.12
CA ILE A 75 -2.98 -10.97 -5.01
C ILE A 75 -3.46 -9.52 -5.01
N ALA A 76 -3.02 -8.79 -4.00
CA ALA A 76 -3.19 -7.35 -3.91
C ALA A 76 -1.84 -6.63 -3.89
N LEU A 77 -1.72 -5.57 -4.66
CA LEU A 77 -0.56 -4.68 -4.69
C LEU A 77 -0.95 -3.32 -4.10
N SER A 78 -0.10 -2.75 -3.27
CA SER A 78 -0.24 -1.38 -2.80
C SER A 78 1.02 -0.59 -3.12
N CYS A 79 0.86 0.70 -3.41
CA CYS A 79 1.93 1.57 -3.85
C CYS A 79 2.07 2.79 -2.92
N PRO A 80 2.34 2.61 -1.61
CA PRO A 80 2.54 3.75 -0.73
C PRO A 80 3.85 4.44 -1.05
N ARG A 81 3.80 5.77 -1.21
CA ARG A 81 5.02 6.60 -1.24
C ARG A 81 5.40 7.03 0.16
N LEU A 82 6.70 7.18 0.38
CA LEU A 82 7.19 7.85 1.57
C LEU A 82 6.69 9.31 1.57
N ARG A 83 6.07 9.71 2.68
CA ARG A 83 5.61 11.08 2.93
C ARG A 83 6.42 11.65 4.07
N PRO A 84 6.48 12.98 4.23
CA PRO A 84 7.11 13.57 5.39
C PRO A 84 6.62 12.90 6.67
N ILE A 85 7.58 12.54 7.52
CA ILE A 85 7.30 11.99 8.85
C ILE A 85 7.50 13.13 9.85
N ILE A 86 6.50 13.36 10.68
CA ILE A 86 6.56 14.37 11.73
C ILE A 86 7.76 14.05 12.62
N ASN A 87 8.57 15.06 12.90
CA ASN A 87 9.79 14.96 13.72
C ASN A 87 10.94 14.10 13.13
N ASN A 88 11.00 13.89 11.82
CA ASN A 88 12.12 13.17 11.20
C ASN A 88 12.61 13.83 9.90
N ASP A 89 13.60 14.72 10.02
CA ASP A 89 14.21 15.44 8.90
C ASP A 89 15.22 14.59 8.10
N LYS A 90 15.53 13.37 8.57
CA LYS A 90 16.55 12.52 7.95
C LYS A 90 16.05 11.73 6.74
N ILE A 91 14.75 11.66 6.56
CA ILE A 91 14.13 10.95 5.46
C ILE A 91 13.62 11.96 4.45
N ASN A 92 14.24 12.02 3.27
CA ASN A 92 13.79 12.88 2.19
C ASN A 92 12.75 12.15 1.32
N PRO A 93 11.45 12.55 1.37
CA PRO A 93 10.40 11.88 0.61
C PRO A 93 10.32 12.30 -0.86
N MET A 94 11.28 13.08 -1.36
CA MET A 94 11.20 13.78 -2.65
C MET A 94 11.52 12.91 -3.87
N ASP A 95 11.99 11.68 -3.69
CA ASP A 95 12.49 10.85 -4.80
C ASP A 95 11.38 10.19 -5.63
N VAL A 96 10.15 10.17 -5.13
CA VAL A 96 9.01 9.54 -5.83
C VAL A 96 7.87 10.54 -6.00
N HIS A 97 7.78 11.12 -7.17
CA HIS A 97 6.69 12.04 -7.53
C HIS A 97 5.46 11.31 -8.07
N GLU A 98 4.37 12.02 -8.32
CA GLU A 98 3.12 11.47 -8.84
C GLU A 98 3.30 10.72 -10.17
N ALA A 99 4.17 11.23 -11.04
CA ALA A 99 4.46 10.60 -12.33
C ALA A 99 5.14 9.23 -12.18
N GLN A 100 6.10 9.11 -11.26
CA GLN A 100 6.75 7.84 -10.96
C GLN A 100 5.78 6.85 -10.29
N LEU A 101 4.93 7.34 -9.38
CA LEU A 101 3.90 6.51 -8.77
C LEU A 101 2.93 5.96 -9.82
N LEU A 102 2.43 6.82 -10.72
CA LEU A 102 1.56 6.40 -11.81
C LEU A 102 2.25 5.38 -12.72
N GLN A 103 3.52 5.58 -13.03
CA GLN A 103 4.32 4.63 -13.82
C GLN A 103 4.39 3.25 -13.15
N VAL A 104 4.62 3.20 -11.84
CA VAL A 104 4.65 1.94 -11.07
C VAL A 104 3.28 1.26 -11.09
N VAL A 105 2.19 2.00 -10.87
CA VAL A 105 0.82 1.47 -10.89
C VAL A 105 0.47 0.89 -12.25
N CYS A 106 0.80 1.60 -13.34
CA CYS A 106 0.60 1.11 -14.70
C CYS A 106 1.44 -0.13 -15.00
N ALA A 107 2.71 -0.14 -14.57
CA ALA A 107 3.59 -1.30 -14.73
C ALA A 107 3.03 -2.53 -14.02
N TYR A 108 2.52 -2.39 -12.80
CA TYR A 108 1.86 -3.49 -12.08
C TYR A 108 0.61 -3.98 -12.79
N ARG A 109 -0.22 -3.08 -13.33
CA ARG A 109 -1.41 -3.47 -14.07
C ARG A 109 -1.08 -4.27 -15.33
N ILE A 110 -0.01 -3.90 -16.05
CA ILE A 110 0.46 -4.64 -17.22
C ILE A 110 1.06 -5.99 -16.84
N PHE A 111 1.88 -6.01 -15.79
CA PHE A 111 2.61 -7.20 -15.35
C PHE A 111 1.70 -8.25 -14.68
N MET A 112 0.74 -7.77 -13.89
CA MET A 112 -0.22 -8.62 -13.15
C MET A 112 -1.66 -8.12 -13.39
N PRO A 113 -2.26 -8.42 -14.55
CA PRO A 113 -3.53 -7.82 -14.98
C PRO A 113 -4.72 -8.13 -14.07
N PHE A 114 -4.67 -9.23 -13.32
CA PHE A 114 -5.76 -9.64 -12.40
C PHE A 114 -5.53 -9.24 -10.95
N ALA A 115 -4.36 -8.70 -10.59
CA ALA A 115 -4.09 -8.28 -9.23
C ALA A 115 -4.94 -7.04 -8.86
N SER A 116 -5.40 -7.00 -7.61
CA SER A 116 -5.93 -5.76 -7.05
C SER A 116 -4.81 -4.75 -6.85
N ILE A 117 -5.05 -3.48 -7.20
CA ILE A 117 -4.10 -2.39 -6.96
C ILE A 117 -4.77 -1.33 -6.11
N THR A 118 -4.22 -1.10 -4.92
CA THR A 118 -4.75 -0.16 -3.93
C THR A 118 -3.98 1.15 -3.92
N ILE A 119 -4.69 2.27 -4.00
CA ILE A 119 -4.13 3.62 -3.79
C ILE A 119 -4.58 4.12 -2.42
N SER A 120 -3.60 4.55 -1.62
CA SER A 120 -3.82 4.98 -0.24
C SER A 120 -4.17 6.46 -0.12
N THR A 121 -4.67 6.86 1.04
CA THR A 121 -4.95 8.25 1.42
C THR A 121 -3.70 9.14 1.57
N ARG A 122 -2.49 8.57 1.37
CA ARG A 122 -1.25 9.35 1.27
C ARG A 122 -1.24 10.27 0.04
N GLU A 123 -2.03 9.91 -0.99
CA GLU A 123 -2.17 10.70 -2.19
C GLU A 123 -3.39 11.62 -2.10
N CYS A 124 -3.29 12.82 -2.69
CA CYS A 124 -4.41 13.75 -2.73
C CYS A 124 -5.57 13.23 -3.59
N ALA A 125 -6.77 13.75 -3.36
CA ALA A 125 -8.00 13.36 -4.05
C ALA A 125 -7.83 13.35 -5.57
N ARG A 126 -7.27 14.41 -6.17
CA ARG A 126 -7.04 14.52 -7.62
C ARG A 126 -6.25 13.34 -8.19
N VAL A 127 -5.16 12.95 -7.52
CA VAL A 127 -4.30 11.84 -7.96
C VAL A 127 -5.04 10.52 -7.86
N ARG A 128 -5.72 10.29 -6.75
CA ARG A 128 -6.46 9.06 -6.48
C ARG A 128 -7.61 8.87 -7.48
N ASP A 129 -8.39 9.91 -7.71
CA ASP A 129 -9.53 9.89 -8.63
C ASP A 129 -9.11 9.69 -10.10
N ASN A 130 -7.91 10.14 -10.48
CA ASN A 130 -7.36 9.82 -11.79
C ASN A 130 -6.79 8.39 -11.86
N MET A 131 -6.14 7.91 -10.82
CA MET A 131 -5.54 6.56 -10.83
C MET A 131 -6.58 5.44 -10.89
N ILE A 132 -7.75 5.60 -10.27
CA ILE A 132 -8.84 4.60 -10.38
C ILE A 132 -9.45 4.51 -11.79
N LYS A 133 -9.36 5.58 -12.57
CA LYS A 133 -9.78 5.53 -13.99
C LYS A 133 -8.75 4.86 -14.91
N ILE A 134 -7.49 4.77 -14.47
CA ILE A 134 -6.39 4.28 -15.30
C ILE A 134 -6.07 2.81 -14.97
N ALA A 135 -5.78 2.51 -13.72
CA ALA A 135 -5.20 1.21 -13.38
C ALA A 135 -5.50 0.71 -11.96
N ALA A 136 -5.78 1.57 -11.01
CA ALA A 136 -6.10 1.16 -9.64
C ALA A 136 -7.51 0.55 -9.56
N THR A 137 -7.69 -0.42 -8.66
CA THR A 137 -8.97 -1.11 -8.47
C THR A 137 -9.51 -1.00 -7.06
N LYS A 138 -8.69 -0.55 -6.12
CA LYS A 138 -9.08 -0.33 -4.73
C LYS A 138 -8.61 1.04 -4.25
N ILE A 139 -9.41 1.66 -3.41
CA ILE A 139 -9.14 2.97 -2.83
C ILE A 139 -9.53 2.94 -1.35
N SER A 140 -8.67 3.43 -0.47
CA SER A 140 -9.00 3.57 0.95
C SER A 140 -9.74 4.88 1.21
N ALA A 141 -10.61 4.93 2.21
CA ALA A 141 -11.36 6.11 2.60
C ALA A 141 -11.57 6.16 4.10
N GLY A 142 -11.78 7.34 4.68
CA GLY A 142 -12.06 7.52 6.09
C GLY A 142 -10.95 6.98 7.00
N VAL A 143 -9.69 7.08 6.57
CA VAL A 143 -8.55 6.52 7.31
C VAL A 143 -8.06 7.50 8.35
N SER A 144 -7.86 7.01 9.58
CA SER A 144 -7.07 7.67 10.62
C SER A 144 -5.77 6.89 10.87
N VAL A 145 -4.68 7.61 11.11
CA VAL A 145 -3.34 7.03 11.38
C VAL A 145 -2.80 7.46 12.75
N GLY A 146 -3.59 8.10 13.57
CA GLY A 146 -3.23 8.46 14.94
C GLY A 146 -3.05 7.20 15.81
N ILE A 147 -2.00 7.19 16.61
CA ILE A 147 -1.74 6.10 17.56
C ILE A 147 -2.79 6.14 18.65
N GLY A 148 -3.60 5.07 18.79
CA GLY A 148 -4.62 4.93 19.83
C GLY A 148 -5.99 5.51 19.48
N GLU A 149 -6.21 6.09 18.33
CA GLU A 149 -7.52 6.67 17.92
C GLU A 149 -8.68 5.65 17.92
N HIS A 150 -8.40 4.38 17.78
CA HIS A 150 -9.44 3.33 17.83
C HIS A 150 -9.96 3.03 19.24
N LEU A 151 -9.38 3.62 20.28
CA LEU A 151 -9.76 3.37 21.69
C LEU A 151 -10.75 4.39 22.25
N GLY A 152 -11.20 5.36 21.46
CA GLY A 152 -12.22 6.34 21.86
C GLY A 152 -11.79 7.36 22.94
N ASP A 153 -10.52 7.41 23.29
CA ASP A 153 -9.98 8.31 24.31
C ASP A 153 -9.28 9.49 23.63
N GLU A 154 -9.99 10.60 23.49
CA GLU A 154 -9.48 11.82 22.83
C GLU A 154 -8.24 12.43 23.51
N THR A 155 -7.93 12.02 24.75
CA THR A 155 -6.83 12.58 25.53
C THR A 155 -5.47 11.95 25.26
N LYS A 156 -5.41 10.87 24.45
CA LYS A 156 -4.20 10.11 24.13
C LYS A 156 -3.93 9.99 22.63
N LYS A 157 -4.18 11.05 21.86
CA LYS A 157 -3.78 11.10 20.46
C LYS A 157 -2.24 11.09 20.39
N GLY A 158 -1.67 9.97 19.96
CA GLY A 158 -0.26 9.91 19.60
C GLY A 158 0.00 10.61 18.26
N ASP A 159 1.26 10.92 17.97
CA ASP A 159 1.66 11.54 16.71
C ASP A 159 1.19 10.71 15.51
N GLU A 160 0.78 11.37 14.45
CA GLU A 160 0.43 10.71 13.18
C GLU A 160 1.66 10.01 12.61
N GLN A 161 1.48 8.78 12.13
CA GLN A 161 2.57 8.00 11.54
C GLN A 161 3.07 8.57 10.21
N PHE A 162 2.17 9.25 9.47
CA PHE A 162 2.45 9.93 8.22
C PHE A 162 1.32 10.89 7.87
N GLU A 163 1.60 11.85 7.01
CA GLU A 163 0.60 12.80 6.51
C GLU A 163 -0.45 12.11 5.64
N ILE A 164 -1.73 12.29 6.00
CA ILE A 164 -2.89 11.94 5.17
C ILE A 164 -3.19 13.13 4.27
N SER A 165 -3.14 12.92 2.95
CA SER A 165 -3.38 13.96 1.97
C SER A 165 -4.84 14.02 1.49
N ASP A 166 -5.56 12.89 1.57
CA ASP A 166 -6.99 12.81 1.26
C ASP A 166 -7.76 12.39 2.51
N THR A 167 -8.44 13.33 3.11
CA THR A 167 -9.21 13.18 4.36
C THR A 167 -10.69 12.90 4.13
N ARG A 168 -11.11 12.67 2.87
CA ARG A 168 -12.50 12.39 2.54
C ARG A 168 -13.02 11.17 3.29
N SER A 169 -14.26 11.29 3.77
CA SER A 169 -15.03 10.20 4.35
C SER A 169 -15.32 9.09 3.32
N VAL A 170 -15.83 7.97 3.81
CA VAL A 170 -16.26 6.87 2.93
C VAL A 170 -17.35 7.33 1.97
N ASP A 171 -18.34 8.10 2.46
CA ASP A 171 -19.45 8.60 1.63
C ASP A 171 -19.00 9.59 0.57
N GLU A 172 -18.07 10.49 0.90
CA GLU A 172 -17.50 11.43 -0.07
C GLU A 172 -16.71 10.72 -1.17
N VAL A 173 -15.90 9.72 -0.83
CA VAL A 173 -15.18 8.92 -1.82
C VAL A 173 -16.14 8.07 -2.65
N TYR A 174 -17.18 7.49 -2.03
CA TYR A 174 -18.22 6.73 -2.73
C TYR A 174 -18.91 7.59 -3.79
N ASN A 175 -19.35 8.79 -3.43
CA ASN A 175 -20.00 9.71 -4.35
C ASN A 175 -19.05 10.18 -5.47
N ALA A 176 -17.79 10.48 -5.14
CA ALA A 176 -16.80 10.85 -6.13
C ALA A 176 -16.56 9.73 -7.17
N ILE A 177 -16.57 8.45 -6.76
CA ILE A 177 -16.44 7.32 -7.68
C ILE A 177 -17.64 7.24 -8.63
N ILE A 178 -18.87 7.49 -8.14
CA ILE A 178 -20.09 7.54 -8.98
C ILE A 178 -20.02 8.70 -9.97
N GLU A 179 -19.59 9.89 -9.53
CA GLU A 179 -19.44 11.06 -10.41
C GLU A 179 -18.42 10.83 -11.54
N LEU A 180 -17.43 9.95 -11.30
CA LEU A 180 -16.48 9.53 -12.33
C LEU A 180 -17.04 8.47 -13.30
N GLY A 181 -18.30 8.08 -13.16
CA GLY A 181 -18.95 7.06 -13.98
C GLY A 181 -18.52 5.63 -13.64
N LEU A 182 -17.97 5.41 -12.45
CA LEU A 182 -17.56 4.12 -11.95
C LEU A 182 -18.55 3.61 -10.88
N TRP A 183 -18.53 2.31 -10.62
CA TRP A 183 -19.38 1.70 -9.60
C TRP A 183 -18.57 1.29 -8.38
N PRO A 184 -18.77 1.93 -7.19
CA PRO A 184 -18.07 1.54 -5.98
C PRO A 184 -18.65 0.24 -5.43
N VAL A 185 -17.77 -0.73 -5.17
CA VAL A 185 -18.12 -2.03 -4.58
C VAL A 185 -17.58 -2.08 -3.16
N MET A 186 -18.45 -2.25 -2.19
CA MET A 186 -18.12 -2.26 -0.76
C MET A 186 -17.73 -3.66 -0.24
N SER A 187 -17.94 -4.71 -1.02
CA SER A 187 -17.54 -6.07 -0.70
C SER A 187 -16.79 -6.70 -1.86
N ASP A 188 -15.69 -7.39 -1.58
CA ASP A 188 -14.80 -7.99 -2.58
C ASP A 188 -14.83 -9.52 -2.60
N TYR A 189 -15.83 -10.13 -1.93
CA TYR A 189 -15.96 -11.59 -1.81
C TYR A 189 -17.25 -12.15 -2.44
N ILE A 190 -17.91 -11.38 -3.28
CA ILE A 190 -19.06 -11.89 -4.05
C ILE A 190 -18.49 -12.64 -5.27
N TYR A 191 -18.60 -13.96 -5.21
CA TYR A 191 -18.38 -14.79 -6.39
C TYR A 191 -19.65 -14.68 -7.27
N VAL A 192 -19.46 -14.19 -8.48
CA VAL A 192 -20.50 -14.19 -9.52
C VAL A 192 -20.37 -15.45 -10.34
#